data_9be5a2a82360cecbc1831a8a5d4d97f8
#
_entry.id   9be5a2a82360cecbc1831a8a5d4d97f8
#
_cell.length_a   1.000
_cell.length_b   1.000
_cell.length_c   1.000
_cell.angle_alpha   90.00
_cell.angle_beta   90.00
_cell.angle_gamma   90.00
#
_symmetry.space_group_name_H-M   'P 1'
#
loop_
_entity.id
_entity.type
_entity.pdbx_description
1 polymer ?
#
loop_
_entity_poly.entity_id
_entity_poly.type
_entity_poly.pdbx_seq_one_letter_code
_entity_poly.pdbx_strand_id
1 'polypeptide(L)'
;RLGITKKNSIAYNSQARGVIERLHQTIWVKAAKMLPTYMGKPMDPEAKQKVFHINRREVKQDGRSRLLPDWQGFIAYCERCFAAYNDHPHSFLPVIVDAETGKKRHMTPNEAWEAGNPDFPDYRPDVLTPAEVNDLSRPYVVRKCSRCLVSLFNNVYGSPLLAHYHDEEVSVGFDIHDASKVWV
;
A
#
# COMPACT_ATOMS: atom_id res chain seq x y z
N ARG A 1 -6.01 -1.36 20.89
CA ARG A 1 -6.23 -0.22 19.97
C ARG A 1 -4.91 0.49 19.79
N LEU A 2 -4.52 0.77 18.54
CA LEU A 2 -3.22 1.39 18.17
C LEU A 2 -3.10 2.88 18.54
N GLY A 3 -4.10 3.49 19.18
CA GLY A 3 -4.08 4.92 19.46
C GLY A 3 -4.12 5.83 18.23
N ILE A 4 -4.34 5.26 17.03
CA ILE A 4 -4.37 6.01 15.77
C ILE A 4 -5.70 6.75 15.64
N THR A 5 -5.62 8.07 15.51
CA THR A 5 -6.80 8.90 15.23
C THR A 5 -6.97 9.10 13.73
N LYS A 6 -8.10 8.64 13.19
CA LYS A 6 -8.46 8.91 11.80
C LYS A 6 -8.91 10.37 11.66
N LYS A 7 -8.21 11.15 10.84
CA LYS A 7 -8.63 12.48 10.40
C LYS A 7 -9.05 12.42 8.94
N ASN A 8 -10.25 12.90 8.65
CA ASN A 8 -10.72 13.06 7.28
C ASN A 8 -10.45 14.49 6.83
N SER A 9 -9.98 14.67 5.59
CA SER A 9 -9.92 16.00 4.97
C SER A 9 -11.34 16.51 4.70
N ILE A 10 -11.49 17.82 4.59
CA ILE A 10 -12.75 18.45 4.17
C ILE A 10 -13.13 17.92 2.79
N ALA A 11 -14.40 17.49 2.65
CA ALA A 11 -14.90 17.00 1.36
C ALA A 11 -14.79 18.10 0.29
N TYR A 12 -14.45 17.69 -0.93
CA TYR A 12 -14.27 18.58 -2.10
C TYR A 12 -13.13 19.61 -1.99
N ASN A 13 -12.26 19.52 -0.99
CA ASN A 13 -11.07 20.37 -0.87
C ASN A 13 -9.84 19.61 -1.36
N SER A 14 -9.46 19.78 -2.63
CA SER A 14 -8.29 19.16 -3.25
C SER A 14 -6.97 19.64 -2.62
N GLN A 15 -6.91 20.87 -2.14
CA GLN A 15 -5.69 21.43 -1.53
C GLN A 15 -5.30 20.69 -0.25
N ALA A 16 -6.28 20.19 0.52
CA ALA A 16 -6.03 19.41 1.72
C ALA A 16 -5.36 18.04 1.42
N ARG A 17 -5.33 17.60 0.17
CA ARG A 17 -4.70 16.35 -0.29
C ARG A 17 -3.52 16.58 -1.25
N GLY A 18 -3.16 17.83 -1.51
CA GLY A 18 -2.16 18.19 -2.52
C GLY A 18 -0.81 17.50 -2.32
N VAL A 19 -0.40 17.20 -1.09
CA VAL A 19 0.84 16.48 -0.79
C VAL A 19 0.77 15.03 -1.32
N ILE A 20 -0.32 14.33 -1.03
CA ILE A 20 -0.56 12.96 -1.49
C ILE A 20 -0.70 12.90 -3.02
N GLU A 21 -1.45 13.84 -3.61
CA GLU A 21 -1.61 13.91 -5.06
C GLU A 21 -0.28 14.16 -5.77
N ARG A 22 0.56 15.04 -5.23
CA ARG A 22 1.92 15.28 -5.75
C ARG A 22 2.81 14.05 -5.61
N LEU A 23 2.72 13.34 -4.49
CA LEU A 23 3.42 12.06 -4.29
C LEU A 23 3.03 11.05 -5.38
N HIS A 24 1.72 10.88 -5.62
CA HIS A 24 1.22 10.01 -6.67
C HIS A 24 1.71 10.40 -8.07
N GLN A 25 1.74 11.69 -8.39
CA GLN A 25 2.30 12.17 -9.65
C GLN A 25 3.80 11.87 -9.76
N THR A 26 4.54 12.08 -8.68
CA THR A 26 6.00 11.91 -8.69
C THR A 26 6.38 10.44 -8.76
N ILE A 27 5.76 9.57 -7.99
CA ILE A 27 6.09 8.13 -7.98
C ILE A 27 5.37 7.43 -9.14
N TRP A 28 4.03 7.37 -9.10
CA TRP A 28 3.28 6.48 -9.98
C TRP A 28 3.23 6.95 -11.43
N VAL A 29 3.02 8.24 -11.68
CA VAL A 29 2.96 8.73 -13.07
C VAL A 29 4.32 8.68 -13.74
N LYS A 30 5.41 9.04 -13.04
CA LYS A 30 6.76 8.94 -13.60
C LYS A 30 7.16 7.47 -13.78
N ALA A 31 6.91 6.63 -12.77
CA ALA A 31 7.19 5.20 -12.86
C ALA A 31 6.42 4.53 -13.99
N ALA A 32 5.12 4.80 -14.12
CA ALA A 32 4.32 4.24 -15.20
C ALA A 32 4.85 4.58 -16.60
N LYS A 33 5.41 5.78 -16.79
CA LYS A 33 6.01 6.20 -18.06
C LYS A 33 7.24 5.40 -18.47
N MET A 34 7.90 4.75 -17.51
CA MET A 34 9.07 3.91 -17.77
C MET A 34 8.69 2.48 -18.22
N LEU A 35 7.42 2.11 -18.08
CA LEU A 35 6.94 0.79 -18.49
C LEU A 35 6.55 0.78 -19.97
N PRO A 36 6.89 -0.27 -20.74
CA PRO A 36 6.55 -0.39 -22.15
C PRO A 36 5.04 -0.42 -22.42
N THR A 37 4.24 -0.68 -21.38
CA THR A 37 2.77 -0.72 -21.43
C THR A 37 2.12 0.61 -21.05
N TYR A 38 2.88 1.67 -20.84
CA TYR A 38 2.32 2.98 -20.54
C TYR A 38 1.41 3.49 -21.66
N MET A 39 0.18 3.86 -21.31
CA MET A 39 -0.84 4.33 -22.25
C MET A 39 -1.38 5.73 -21.90
N GLY A 40 -0.51 6.59 -21.37
CA GLY A 40 -0.84 7.97 -21.01
C GLY A 40 -1.04 8.91 -22.20
N LYS A 41 -1.48 10.15 -21.92
CA LYS A 41 -1.74 11.19 -22.93
C LYS A 41 -0.58 11.45 -23.94
N PRO A 42 0.69 11.50 -23.52
CA PRO A 42 1.80 11.82 -24.44
C PRO A 42 2.19 10.66 -25.36
N MET A 43 1.57 9.49 -25.24
CA MET A 43 1.88 8.36 -26.11
C MET A 43 1.14 8.50 -27.44
N ASP A 44 1.83 8.19 -28.54
CA ASP A 44 1.25 8.14 -29.86
C ASP A 44 0.04 7.17 -29.90
N PRO A 45 -1.11 7.60 -30.51
CA PRO A 45 -2.34 6.79 -30.55
C PRO A 45 -2.15 5.43 -31.21
N GLU A 46 -1.37 5.34 -32.29
CA GLU A 46 -1.12 4.08 -33.00
C GLU A 46 -0.28 3.12 -32.16
N ALA A 47 0.78 3.64 -31.51
CA ALA A 47 1.60 2.86 -30.59
C ALA A 47 0.79 2.33 -29.40
N LYS A 48 -0.10 3.18 -28.85
CA LYS A 48 -1.03 2.83 -27.79
C LYS A 48 -1.96 1.66 -28.17
N GLN A 49 -2.55 1.76 -29.36
CA GLN A 49 -3.44 0.72 -29.87
C GLN A 49 -2.71 -0.60 -30.12
N LYS A 50 -1.50 -0.52 -30.66
CA LYS A 50 -0.63 -1.67 -30.89
C LYS A 50 -0.27 -2.41 -29.58
N VAL A 51 0.17 -1.67 -28.57
CA VAL A 51 0.47 -2.23 -27.23
C VAL A 51 -0.78 -2.87 -26.62
N PHE A 52 -1.93 -2.20 -26.70
CA PHE A 52 -3.20 -2.75 -26.20
C PHE A 52 -3.57 -4.08 -26.87
N HIS A 53 -3.47 -4.17 -28.18
CA HIS A 53 -3.78 -5.40 -28.93
C HIS A 53 -2.82 -6.54 -28.62
N ILE A 54 -1.52 -6.24 -28.48
CA ILE A 54 -0.51 -7.25 -28.11
C ILE A 54 -0.86 -7.81 -26.71
N ASN A 55 -1.02 -6.93 -25.73
CA ASN A 55 -1.33 -7.36 -24.36
C ASN A 55 -2.60 -8.20 -24.31
N ARG A 56 -3.68 -7.73 -24.95
CA ARG A 56 -4.98 -8.43 -24.91
C ARG A 56 -4.88 -9.82 -25.55
N ARG A 57 -4.14 -9.94 -26.64
CA ARG A 57 -3.94 -11.23 -27.33
C ARG A 57 -3.14 -12.19 -26.45
N GLU A 58 -1.99 -11.75 -25.93
CA GLU A 58 -1.12 -12.59 -25.12
C GLU A 58 -1.79 -13.02 -23.81
N VAL A 59 -2.45 -12.09 -23.10
CA VAL A 59 -3.21 -12.43 -21.87
C VAL A 59 -4.34 -13.42 -22.16
N LYS A 60 -5.01 -13.32 -23.32
CA LYS A 60 -6.07 -14.27 -23.69
C LYS A 60 -5.52 -15.66 -24.03
N GLN A 61 -4.33 -15.76 -24.63
CA GLN A 61 -3.72 -17.01 -25.05
C GLN A 61 -2.97 -17.71 -23.91
N ASP A 62 -2.15 -16.95 -23.17
CA ASP A 62 -1.16 -17.48 -22.23
C ASP A 62 -1.42 -17.07 -20.77
N GLY A 63 -2.50 -16.33 -20.51
CA GLY A 63 -2.81 -15.78 -19.17
C GLY A 63 -1.87 -14.67 -18.71
N ARG A 64 -0.86 -14.32 -19.51
CA ARG A 64 0.15 -13.29 -19.21
C ARG A 64 0.60 -12.57 -20.46
N SER A 65 1.19 -11.37 -20.33
CA SER A 65 1.82 -10.68 -21.45
C SER A 65 3.31 -10.46 -21.16
N ARG A 66 4.15 -10.63 -22.17
CA ARG A 66 5.59 -10.33 -22.10
C ARG A 66 5.90 -8.84 -21.83
N LEU A 67 4.94 -7.95 -22.11
CA LEU A 67 5.08 -6.51 -21.89
C LEU A 67 4.71 -6.09 -20.46
N LEU A 68 4.10 -6.98 -19.68
CA LEU A 68 3.74 -6.74 -18.29
C LEU A 68 4.67 -7.56 -17.38
N PRO A 69 5.16 -6.96 -16.28
CA PRO A 69 5.83 -7.74 -15.26
C PRO A 69 4.85 -8.76 -14.65
N ASP A 70 5.35 -9.87 -14.18
CA ASP A 70 4.59 -10.71 -13.27
C ASP A 70 4.37 -10.01 -11.92
N TRP A 71 3.61 -10.63 -11.04
CA TRP A 71 3.27 -10.01 -9.75
C TRP A 71 4.50 -9.70 -8.89
N GLN A 72 5.45 -10.60 -8.82
CA GLN A 72 6.69 -10.41 -8.07
C GLN A 72 7.57 -9.31 -8.68
N GLY A 73 7.70 -9.29 -9.98
CA GLY A 73 8.40 -8.25 -10.72
C GLY A 73 7.74 -6.87 -10.56
N PHE A 74 6.40 -6.82 -10.49
CA PHE A 74 5.67 -5.58 -10.23
C PHE A 74 5.92 -5.06 -8.81
N ILE A 75 5.87 -5.93 -7.79
CA ILE A 75 6.18 -5.55 -6.40
C ILE A 75 7.62 -5.02 -6.30
N ALA A 76 8.59 -5.78 -6.82
CA ALA A 76 9.98 -5.34 -6.83
C ALA A 76 10.20 -4.02 -7.59
N TYR A 77 9.40 -3.76 -8.63
CA TYR A 77 9.42 -2.47 -9.33
C TYR A 77 8.89 -1.34 -8.45
N CYS A 78 7.79 -1.55 -7.75
CA CYS A 78 7.24 -0.58 -6.81
C CYS A 78 8.22 -0.25 -5.68
N GLU A 79 8.85 -1.27 -5.09
CA GLU A 79 9.86 -1.11 -4.03
C GLU A 79 11.03 -0.24 -4.51
N ARG A 80 11.56 -0.48 -5.71
CA ARG A 80 12.61 0.37 -6.30
C ARG A 80 12.15 1.80 -6.51
N CYS A 81 10.90 2.02 -6.92
CA CYS A 81 10.35 3.37 -7.10
C CYS A 81 10.25 4.10 -5.76
N PHE A 82 9.83 3.44 -4.71
CA PHE A 82 9.79 4.02 -3.35
C PHE A 82 11.18 4.29 -2.81
N ALA A 83 12.11 3.36 -2.95
CA ALA A 83 13.49 3.55 -2.54
C ALA A 83 14.11 4.78 -3.24
N ALA A 84 13.99 4.85 -4.57
CA ALA A 84 14.49 5.99 -5.34
C ALA A 84 13.84 7.33 -4.94
N TYR A 85 12.56 7.31 -4.56
CA TYR A 85 11.88 8.50 -4.04
C TYR A 85 12.44 8.90 -2.67
N ASN A 86 12.61 7.93 -1.77
CA ASN A 86 13.05 8.17 -0.41
C ASN A 86 14.54 8.57 -0.31
N ASP A 87 15.34 8.22 -1.32
CA ASP A 87 16.74 8.60 -1.42
C ASP A 87 16.97 9.91 -2.21
N HIS A 88 15.91 10.53 -2.71
CA HIS A 88 16.02 11.78 -3.45
C HIS A 88 15.76 13.00 -2.56
N PRO A 89 16.59 14.08 -2.61
CA PRO A 89 16.37 15.29 -1.83
C PRO A 89 15.04 15.98 -2.18
N HIS A 90 14.30 16.44 -1.18
CA HIS A 90 13.02 17.10 -1.34
C HIS A 90 13.02 18.53 -0.81
N SER A 91 12.60 19.49 -1.63
CA SER A 91 12.63 20.92 -1.32
C SER A 91 11.79 21.34 -0.10
N PHE A 92 10.88 20.50 0.39
CA PHE A 92 10.11 20.74 1.61
C PHE A 92 10.82 20.28 2.89
N LEU A 93 11.91 19.53 2.75
CA LEU A 93 12.69 19.06 3.88
C LEU A 93 13.81 20.06 4.24
N PRO A 94 14.32 20.03 5.46
CA PRO A 94 15.39 20.90 5.90
C PRO A 94 16.60 20.87 4.96
N VAL A 95 17.37 21.97 4.95
CA VAL A 95 18.63 22.06 4.21
C VAL A 95 19.78 21.62 5.12
N ILE A 96 20.61 20.74 4.60
CA ILE A 96 21.82 20.26 5.27
C ILE A 96 23.06 20.53 4.41
N VAL A 97 24.23 20.42 5.02
CA VAL A 97 25.51 20.38 4.30
C VAL A 97 25.85 18.92 4.05
N ASP A 98 25.94 18.56 2.79
CA ASP A 98 26.30 17.22 2.39
C ASP A 98 27.72 16.88 2.83
N ALA A 99 27.88 15.78 3.52
CA ALA A 99 29.16 15.41 4.18
C ALA A 99 30.27 15.06 3.16
N GLU A 100 29.90 14.56 1.97
CA GLU A 100 30.88 14.16 0.95
C GLU A 100 31.29 15.32 0.05
N THR A 101 30.32 16.16 -0.33
CA THR A 101 30.56 17.23 -1.30
C THR A 101 30.76 18.61 -0.69
N GLY A 102 30.43 18.79 0.59
CA GLY A 102 30.43 20.07 1.30
C GLY A 102 29.38 21.07 0.80
N LYS A 103 28.50 20.67 -0.12
CA LYS A 103 27.47 21.53 -0.72
C LYS A 103 26.18 21.48 0.08
N LYS A 104 25.46 22.58 0.07
CA LYS A 104 24.10 22.64 0.65
C LYS A 104 23.11 21.90 -0.26
N ARG A 105 22.33 21.02 0.33
CA ARG A 105 21.17 20.35 -0.30
C ARG A 105 20.04 20.15 0.68
N HIS A 106 18.86 19.86 0.20
CA HIS A 106 17.77 19.41 1.03
C HIS A 106 18.00 17.97 1.50
N MET A 107 17.45 17.62 2.66
CA MET A 107 17.42 16.23 3.13
C MET A 107 16.59 15.36 2.20
N THR A 108 16.93 14.08 2.19
CA THR A 108 16.06 13.02 1.66
C THR A 108 15.00 12.62 2.69
N PRO A 109 13.88 12.00 2.30
CA PRO A 109 12.94 11.42 3.25
C PRO A 109 13.57 10.44 4.24
N ASN A 110 14.51 9.60 3.80
CA ASN A 110 15.22 8.69 4.68
C ASN A 110 16.04 9.44 5.74
N GLU A 111 16.80 10.44 5.35
CA GLU A 111 17.58 11.27 6.29
C GLU A 111 16.66 12.00 7.28
N ALA A 112 15.55 12.52 6.82
CA ALA A 112 14.56 13.18 7.69
C ALA A 112 13.91 12.20 8.66
N TRP A 113 13.65 10.97 8.23
CA TRP A 113 13.14 9.91 9.09
C TRP A 113 14.14 9.51 10.16
N GLU A 114 15.42 9.34 9.80
CA GLU A 114 16.50 9.00 10.73
C GLU A 114 16.78 10.12 11.73
N ALA A 115 16.70 11.37 11.30
CA ALA A 115 16.85 12.53 12.18
C ALA A 115 15.72 12.62 13.22
N GLY A 116 14.58 11.99 12.95
CA GLY A 116 13.42 12.01 13.83
C GLY A 116 12.66 13.33 13.80
N ASN A 117 11.63 13.41 14.64
CA ASN A 117 10.83 14.63 14.77
C ASN A 117 11.44 15.54 15.83
N PRO A 118 11.85 16.79 15.49
CA PRO A 118 12.43 17.72 16.46
C PRO A 118 11.49 18.09 17.61
N ASP A 119 10.16 18.00 17.41
CA ASP A 119 9.17 18.25 18.46
C ASP A 119 9.05 17.06 19.44
N PHE A 120 9.50 15.88 19.04
CA PHE A 120 9.47 14.65 19.82
C PHE A 120 10.77 13.87 19.66
N PRO A 121 11.92 14.37 20.18
CA PRO A 121 13.25 13.83 19.89
C PRO A 121 13.45 12.39 20.39
N ASP A 122 12.74 12.02 21.46
CA ASP A 122 12.83 10.68 22.07
C ASP A 122 11.82 9.70 21.48
N TYR A 123 10.92 10.17 20.61
CA TYR A 123 9.94 9.29 19.99
C TYR A 123 10.60 8.42 18.92
N ARG A 124 10.44 7.13 19.09
CA ARG A 124 10.76 6.14 18.05
C ARG A 124 9.49 5.33 17.78
N PRO A 125 9.07 5.19 16.52
CA PRO A 125 7.94 4.34 16.21
C PRO A 125 8.23 2.89 16.59
N ASP A 126 7.25 2.20 17.15
CA ASP A 126 7.35 0.79 17.41
C ASP A 126 7.54 0.02 16.11
N VAL A 127 8.55 -0.85 16.09
CA VAL A 127 8.79 -1.74 14.96
C VAL A 127 7.93 -2.98 15.15
N LEU A 128 6.87 -3.09 14.38
CA LEU A 128 5.95 -4.22 14.41
C LEU A 128 6.59 -5.44 13.71
N THR A 129 6.39 -6.60 14.29
CA THR A 129 6.73 -7.86 13.63
C THR A 129 5.78 -8.11 12.44
N PRO A 130 6.18 -8.91 11.43
CA PRO A 130 5.30 -9.27 10.32
C PRO A 130 3.96 -9.90 10.77
N ALA A 131 3.97 -10.64 11.86
CA ALA A 131 2.77 -11.22 12.44
C ALA A 131 1.80 -10.15 12.97
N GLU A 132 2.32 -9.17 13.71
CA GLU A 132 1.53 -8.04 14.22
C GLU A 132 1.00 -7.17 13.07
N VAL A 133 1.80 -6.91 12.03
CA VAL A 133 1.36 -6.18 10.83
C VAL A 133 0.20 -6.90 10.17
N ASN A 134 0.29 -8.21 9.98
CA ASN A 134 -0.77 -9.02 9.40
C ASN A 134 -2.05 -8.98 10.25
N ASP A 135 -1.91 -9.04 11.55
CA ASP A 135 -3.04 -9.01 12.49
C ASP A 135 -3.75 -7.65 12.47
N LEU A 136 -2.98 -6.57 12.48
CA LEU A 136 -3.49 -5.20 12.46
C LEU A 136 -4.09 -4.80 11.11
N SER A 137 -3.58 -5.35 10.01
CA SER A 137 -4.04 -5.06 8.64
C SER A 137 -5.24 -5.90 8.23
N ARG A 138 -5.59 -6.92 9.01
CA ARG A 138 -6.68 -7.84 8.69
C ARG A 138 -8.02 -7.12 8.69
N PRO A 139 -8.85 -7.25 7.65
CA PRO A 139 -10.20 -6.74 7.68
C PRO A 139 -11.07 -7.54 8.65
N TYR A 140 -11.95 -6.83 9.36
CA TYR A 140 -12.89 -7.43 10.33
C TYR A 140 -14.31 -7.07 9.98
N VAL A 141 -15.22 -8.02 10.20
CA VAL A 141 -16.66 -7.83 10.13
C VAL A 141 -17.34 -8.43 11.34
N VAL A 142 -18.42 -7.83 11.79
CA VAL A 142 -19.22 -8.35 12.91
C VAL A 142 -20.16 -9.42 12.36
N ARG A 143 -20.21 -10.56 13.04
CA ARG A 143 -21.10 -11.69 12.73
C ARG A 143 -21.67 -12.27 14.02
N LYS A 144 -22.88 -12.78 13.92
CA LYS A 144 -23.51 -13.53 15.03
C LYS A 144 -22.92 -14.93 15.09
N CYS A 145 -22.50 -15.34 16.27
CA CYS A 145 -22.08 -16.70 16.57
C CYS A 145 -23.29 -17.53 16.97
N SER A 146 -23.49 -18.68 16.37
CA SER A 146 -24.56 -19.61 16.75
C SER A 146 -24.05 -21.04 16.70
N ARG A 147 -24.28 -21.79 17.79
CA ARG A 147 -23.87 -23.21 17.93
C ARG A 147 -22.38 -23.42 17.60
N CYS A 148 -21.51 -22.56 18.14
CA CYS A 148 -20.06 -22.56 17.88
C CYS A 148 -19.68 -22.31 16.39
N LEU A 149 -20.58 -21.72 15.61
CA LEU A 149 -20.38 -21.45 14.19
C LEU A 149 -20.53 -19.96 13.88
N VAL A 150 -19.72 -19.49 12.95
CA VAL A 150 -19.85 -18.17 12.31
C VAL A 150 -19.88 -18.32 10.80
N SER A 151 -20.78 -17.58 10.14
CA SER A 151 -20.90 -17.59 8.68
C SER A 151 -20.27 -16.35 8.09
N LEU A 152 -19.40 -16.52 7.07
CA LEU A 152 -18.74 -15.45 6.35
C LEU A 152 -18.58 -15.80 4.88
N PHE A 153 -19.07 -14.93 3.97
CA PHE A 153 -18.96 -15.10 2.51
C PHE A 153 -19.35 -16.49 1.99
N ASN A 154 -20.51 -16.98 2.42
CA ASN A 154 -21.06 -18.31 2.10
C ASN A 154 -20.24 -19.51 2.66
N ASN A 155 -19.22 -19.27 3.45
CA ASN A 155 -18.51 -20.30 4.20
C ASN A 155 -18.97 -20.30 5.65
N VAL A 156 -18.86 -21.47 6.30
CA VAL A 156 -19.17 -21.66 7.72
C VAL A 156 -17.91 -22.11 8.44
N TYR A 157 -17.55 -21.39 9.48
CA TYR A 157 -16.37 -21.66 10.31
C TYR A 157 -16.81 -22.04 11.71
N GLY A 158 -16.21 -23.06 12.28
CA GLY A 158 -16.57 -23.55 13.60
C GLY A 158 -15.36 -23.80 14.48
N SER A 159 -15.53 -23.52 15.78
CA SER A 159 -14.56 -23.87 16.81
C SER A 159 -15.25 -24.13 18.14
N PRO A 160 -14.85 -25.16 18.91
CA PRO A 160 -15.34 -25.38 20.26
C PRO A 160 -15.11 -24.16 21.18
N LEU A 161 -14.11 -23.35 20.91
CA LEU A 161 -13.78 -22.13 21.68
C LEU A 161 -14.91 -21.08 21.60
N LEU A 162 -15.77 -21.17 20.59
CA LEU A 162 -16.91 -20.27 20.41
C LEU A 162 -18.14 -20.65 21.26
N ALA A 163 -18.05 -21.69 22.09
CA ALA A 163 -19.19 -22.16 22.91
C ALA A 163 -19.72 -21.06 23.85
N HIS A 164 -18.84 -20.20 24.34
CA HIS A 164 -19.19 -19.11 25.25
C HIS A 164 -19.86 -17.90 24.59
N TYR A 165 -19.81 -17.82 23.25
CA TYR A 165 -20.33 -16.71 22.48
C TYR A 165 -21.62 -17.03 21.74
N HIS A 166 -22.38 -18.02 22.23
CA HIS A 166 -23.64 -18.43 21.61
C HIS A 166 -24.63 -17.25 21.60
N ASP A 167 -25.19 -16.96 20.43
CA ASP A 167 -26.08 -15.83 20.15
C ASP A 167 -25.47 -14.41 20.30
N GLU A 168 -24.16 -14.30 20.56
CA GLU A 168 -23.46 -13.05 20.66
C GLU A 168 -22.89 -12.60 19.29
N GLU A 169 -22.68 -11.30 19.17
CA GLU A 169 -21.95 -10.73 18.04
C GLU A 169 -20.46 -10.77 18.30
N VAL A 170 -19.71 -11.37 17.38
CA VAL A 170 -18.26 -11.50 17.43
C VAL A 170 -17.60 -10.79 16.24
N SER A 171 -16.39 -10.28 16.45
CA SER A 171 -15.61 -9.67 15.41
C SER A 171 -14.81 -10.74 14.66
N VAL A 172 -15.11 -10.94 13.40
CA VAL A 172 -14.49 -11.98 12.56
C VAL A 172 -13.49 -11.35 11.60
N GLY A 173 -12.20 -11.64 11.82
CA GLY A 173 -11.10 -11.27 10.94
C GLY A 173 -10.92 -12.31 9.84
N PHE A 174 -10.60 -11.87 8.64
CA PHE A 174 -10.40 -12.76 7.50
C PHE A 174 -9.25 -12.33 6.60
N ASP A 175 -8.70 -13.27 5.85
CA ASP A 175 -7.76 -12.99 4.77
C ASP A 175 -8.52 -13.04 3.44
N ILE A 176 -8.34 -12.00 2.60
CA ILE A 176 -8.98 -11.94 1.29
C ILE A 176 -8.44 -12.97 0.29
N HIS A 177 -7.28 -13.55 0.57
CA HIS A 177 -6.59 -14.52 -0.29
C HIS A 177 -6.65 -15.94 0.28
N ASP A 178 -7.08 -16.14 1.53
CA ASP A 178 -7.15 -17.44 2.18
C ASP A 178 -8.47 -17.60 2.95
N ALA A 179 -9.40 -18.34 2.36
CA ALA A 179 -10.68 -18.65 2.97
C ALA A 179 -10.66 -19.92 3.86
N SER A 180 -9.51 -20.52 4.11
CA SER A 180 -9.43 -21.76 4.90
C SER A 180 -9.67 -21.54 6.39
N LYS A 181 -9.47 -20.32 6.88
CA LYS A 181 -9.59 -19.95 8.30
C LYS A 181 -10.05 -18.51 8.48
N VAL A 182 -10.61 -18.25 9.65
CA VAL A 182 -10.95 -16.92 10.16
C VAL A 182 -10.45 -16.76 11.59
N TRP A 183 -10.36 -15.55 12.05
CA TRP A 183 -9.98 -15.19 13.43
C TRP A 183 -11.19 -14.57 14.12
N VAL A 184 -11.48 -14.99 15.33
CA VAL A 184 -12.63 -14.51 16.12
C VAL A 184 -12.14 -14.02 17.48
#